data_546b6831d5fca64743f7c4e2c5960b19
#
_entry.id   546b6831d5fca64743f7c4e2c5960b19
#
_cell.length_a   1.000
_cell.length_b   1.000
_cell.length_c   1.000
_cell.angle_alpha   90.00
_cell.angle_beta   90.00
_cell.angle_gamma   90.00
#
_symmetry.space_group_name_H-M   'P 1'
#
loop_
_entity.id
_entity.type
_entity.pdbx_description
1 polymer ?
#
loop_
_entity_poly.entity_id
_entity_poly.type
_entity_poly.pdbx_seq_one_letter_code
_entity_poly.pdbx_strand_id
1 'polypeptide(L)'
;MKKYYTKACNFTYGKLSIKLVNQKKNLPLKGNKEISFNKIEIISRNSKKKIHVKNIKNLTKSVRAIVRKDIDIIIKKNKNFDKLNFKKLPNLMGILNLTPDSFSDGGKFNSKSKGINHAKNLIKFGSDLVDIGGESTRPGSKTI
;
A
#
# COMPACT_ATOMS: atom_id res chain seq x y z
N MET A 1 7.66 -19.39 12.57
CA MET A 1 8.16 -18.11 12.02
C MET A 1 8.42 -18.26 10.51
N LYS A 2 7.99 -17.32 9.67
CA LYS A 2 8.17 -17.40 8.21
C LYS A 2 9.66 -17.25 7.86
N LYS A 3 10.24 -18.24 7.16
CA LYS A 3 11.69 -18.25 6.82
C LYS A 3 12.04 -17.39 5.60
N TYR A 4 11.07 -17.14 4.70
CA TYR A 4 11.25 -16.44 3.43
C TYR A 4 10.12 -15.46 3.21
N TYR A 5 10.43 -14.34 2.58
CA TYR A 5 9.51 -13.30 2.14
C TYR A 5 9.75 -13.02 0.66
N THR A 6 8.69 -12.71 -0.08
CA THR A 6 8.77 -12.40 -1.50
C THR A 6 8.39 -10.95 -1.74
N LYS A 7 9.24 -10.20 -2.44
CA LYS A 7 9.02 -8.80 -2.84
C LYS A 7 8.98 -8.72 -4.35
N ALA A 8 7.97 -8.05 -4.91
CA ALA A 8 7.92 -7.73 -6.33
C ALA A 8 8.99 -6.68 -6.70
N CYS A 9 9.62 -6.86 -7.86
CA CYS A 9 10.71 -6.01 -8.35
C CYS A 9 10.61 -5.84 -9.87
N ASN A 10 11.32 -4.81 -10.39
CA ASN A 10 11.39 -4.50 -11.81
C ASN A 10 10.00 -4.23 -12.40
N PHE A 11 9.45 -3.11 -11.94
CA PHE A 11 8.11 -2.67 -12.33
C PHE A 11 8.07 -2.05 -13.72
N THR A 12 6.95 -2.24 -14.39
CA THR A 12 6.59 -1.62 -15.66
C THR A 12 5.21 -0.98 -15.51
N TYR A 13 4.98 0.16 -16.16
CA TYR A 13 3.79 0.99 -15.96
C TYR A 13 3.06 1.27 -17.29
N GLY A 14 1.78 1.63 -17.19
CA GLY A 14 0.94 2.11 -18.29
C GLY A 14 0.74 1.09 -19.41
N LYS A 15 0.64 1.57 -20.66
CA LYS A 15 0.32 0.75 -21.85
C LYS A 15 1.31 -0.41 -22.06
N LEU A 16 2.60 -0.20 -21.78
CA LEU A 16 3.60 -1.25 -21.89
C LEU A 16 3.34 -2.37 -20.87
N SER A 17 2.96 -2.01 -19.65
CA SER A 17 2.59 -2.98 -18.61
C SER A 17 1.43 -3.86 -19.06
N ILE A 18 0.36 -3.25 -19.57
CA ILE A 18 -0.83 -3.96 -20.08
C ILE A 18 -0.42 -4.96 -21.18
N LYS A 19 0.41 -4.52 -22.14
CA LYS A 19 0.93 -5.37 -23.21
C LYS A 19 1.71 -6.58 -22.66
N LEU A 20 2.62 -6.36 -21.72
CA LEU A 20 3.45 -7.42 -21.15
C LEU A 20 2.64 -8.40 -20.28
N VAL A 21 1.63 -7.93 -19.56
CA VAL A 21 0.71 -8.81 -18.80
C VAL A 21 -0.12 -9.67 -19.74
N ASN A 22 -0.69 -9.10 -20.80
CA ASN A 22 -1.47 -9.86 -21.80
C ASN A 22 -0.59 -10.90 -22.52
N GLN A 23 0.69 -10.62 -22.74
CA GLN A 23 1.69 -11.56 -23.27
C GLN A 23 2.21 -12.57 -22.24
N LYS A 24 1.70 -12.57 -21.01
CA LYS A 24 2.16 -13.42 -19.89
C LYS A 24 3.66 -13.27 -19.57
N LYS A 25 4.27 -12.13 -19.91
CA LYS A 25 5.66 -11.82 -19.62
C LYS A 25 5.84 -11.20 -18.23
N ASN A 26 4.84 -10.45 -17.77
CA ASN A 26 4.79 -9.81 -16.46
C ASN A 26 3.56 -10.28 -15.67
N LEU A 27 3.63 -10.14 -14.35
CA LEU A 27 2.52 -10.36 -13.42
C LEU A 27 1.93 -9.02 -12.99
N PRO A 28 0.59 -8.87 -12.95
CA PRO A 28 -0.04 -7.63 -12.53
C PRO A 28 0.13 -7.41 -11.02
N LEU A 29 0.30 -6.17 -10.58
CA LEU A 29 0.31 -5.83 -9.16
C LEU A 29 -1.13 -5.62 -8.67
N LYS A 30 -1.55 -6.37 -7.65
CA LYS A 30 -2.89 -6.23 -7.05
C LYS A 30 -4.05 -6.26 -8.08
N GLY A 31 -3.88 -7.04 -9.14
CA GLY A 31 -4.88 -7.15 -10.21
C GLY A 31 -4.93 -5.95 -11.17
N ASN A 32 -4.10 -4.93 -10.96
CA ASN A 32 -3.99 -3.79 -11.87
C ASN A 32 -3.00 -4.10 -13.01
N LYS A 33 -3.49 -4.16 -14.25
CA LYS A 33 -2.65 -4.43 -15.41
C LYS A 33 -1.77 -3.25 -15.83
N GLU A 34 -2.07 -2.04 -15.37
CA GLU A 34 -1.25 -0.86 -15.65
C GLU A 34 0.03 -0.81 -14.81
N ILE A 35 0.13 -1.66 -13.77
CA ILE A 35 1.32 -1.83 -12.96
C ILE A 35 1.66 -3.32 -12.92
N SER A 36 2.81 -3.69 -13.43
CA SER A 36 3.24 -5.08 -13.46
C SER A 36 4.72 -5.24 -13.12
N PHE A 37 5.13 -6.46 -12.84
CA PHE A 37 6.51 -6.80 -12.51
C PHE A 37 6.91 -8.12 -13.16
N ASN A 38 8.20 -8.31 -13.43
CA ASN A 38 8.74 -9.54 -14.00
C ASN A 38 9.85 -10.19 -13.17
N LYS A 39 10.30 -9.54 -12.09
CA LYS A 39 11.26 -10.10 -11.14
C LYS A 39 10.69 -10.09 -9.74
N ILE A 40 11.17 -11.01 -8.93
CA ILE A 40 10.92 -11.07 -7.50
C ILE A 40 12.25 -11.14 -6.75
N GLU A 41 12.28 -10.57 -5.57
CA GLU A 41 13.35 -10.73 -4.60
C GLU A 41 12.86 -11.65 -3.49
N ILE A 42 13.58 -12.75 -3.30
CA ILE A 42 13.34 -13.70 -2.20
C ILE A 42 14.30 -13.32 -1.08
N ILE A 43 13.74 -12.97 0.05
CA ILE A 43 14.46 -12.45 1.22
C ILE A 43 14.39 -13.50 2.33
N SER A 44 15.54 -13.88 2.86
CA SER A 44 15.68 -14.67 4.07
C SER A 44 16.49 -13.91 5.12
N ARG A 45 16.67 -14.49 6.32
CA ARG A 45 17.46 -13.83 7.37
C ARG A 45 18.87 -13.45 6.90
N ASN A 46 19.51 -14.30 6.09
CA ASN A 46 20.93 -14.16 5.74
C ASN A 46 21.17 -13.98 4.24
N SER A 47 20.12 -13.89 3.41
CA SER A 47 20.30 -13.78 1.96
C SER A 47 19.15 -13.05 1.28
N LYS A 48 19.49 -12.40 0.15
CA LYS A 48 18.53 -11.81 -0.77
C LYS A 48 18.88 -12.29 -2.18
N LYS A 49 17.90 -12.85 -2.89
CA LYS A 49 18.10 -13.35 -4.25
C LYS A 49 17.01 -12.81 -5.17
N LYS A 50 17.42 -12.11 -6.24
CA LYS A 50 16.51 -11.67 -7.30
C LYS A 50 16.45 -12.70 -8.41
N ILE A 51 15.23 -13.07 -8.82
CA ILE A 51 15.00 -13.98 -9.94
C ILE A 51 13.88 -13.44 -10.83
N HIS A 52 13.87 -13.87 -12.09
CA HIS A 52 12.73 -13.63 -12.97
C HIS A 52 11.55 -14.51 -12.57
N VAL A 53 10.32 -14.02 -12.70
CA VAL A 53 9.09 -14.77 -12.37
C VAL A 53 8.99 -16.11 -13.12
N LYS A 54 9.52 -16.19 -14.34
CA LYS A 54 9.60 -17.43 -15.13
C LYS A 54 10.48 -18.52 -14.48
N ASN A 55 11.44 -18.12 -13.65
CA ASN A 55 12.41 -19.02 -13.03
C ASN A 55 11.94 -19.57 -11.66
N ILE A 56 10.74 -19.24 -11.22
CA ILE A 56 10.16 -19.75 -9.97
C ILE A 56 10.08 -21.27 -9.97
N LYS A 57 9.87 -21.86 -11.14
CA LYS A 57 9.83 -23.34 -11.31
C LYS A 57 11.15 -24.02 -10.92
N ASN A 58 12.29 -23.31 -11.01
CA ASN A 58 13.63 -23.80 -10.72
C ASN A 58 13.99 -23.73 -9.21
N LEU A 59 13.11 -23.20 -8.37
CA LEU A 59 13.30 -23.17 -6.92
C LEU A 59 13.05 -24.54 -6.31
N THR A 60 13.70 -24.83 -5.17
CA THR A 60 13.41 -26.04 -4.37
C THR A 60 11.93 -26.10 -3.99
N LYS A 61 11.39 -27.28 -3.81
CA LYS A 61 9.95 -27.51 -3.55
C LYS A 61 9.43 -26.65 -2.38
N SER A 62 10.17 -26.57 -1.29
CA SER A 62 9.80 -25.81 -0.08
C SER A 62 9.77 -24.30 -0.32
N VAL A 63 10.82 -23.72 -0.91
CA VAL A 63 10.89 -22.28 -1.21
C VAL A 63 9.85 -21.89 -2.25
N ARG A 64 9.69 -22.71 -3.29
CA ARG A 64 8.70 -22.50 -4.36
C ARG A 64 7.27 -22.42 -3.83
N ALA A 65 6.90 -23.28 -2.87
CA ALA A 65 5.57 -23.25 -2.26
C ALA A 65 5.30 -21.92 -1.54
N ILE A 66 6.27 -21.43 -0.76
CA ILE A 66 6.17 -20.14 -0.06
C ILE A 66 6.07 -18.99 -1.07
N VAL A 67 6.97 -18.97 -2.06
CA VAL A 67 7.00 -17.92 -3.10
C VAL A 67 5.71 -17.87 -3.90
N ARG A 68 5.12 -19.02 -4.27
CA ARG A 68 3.82 -19.06 -4.97
C ARG A 68 2.72 -18.45 -4.11
N LYS A 69 2.62 -18.86 -2.84
CA LYS A 69 1.64 -18.30 -1.90
C LYS A 69 1.78 -16.77 -1.76
N ASP A 70 3.02 -16.27 -1.68
CA ASP A 70 3.27 -14.83 -1.61
C ASP A 70 2.88 -14.11 -2.90
N ILE A 71 3.20 -14.70 -4.07
CA ILE A 71 2.83 -14.14 -5.38
C ILE A 71 1.31 -14.08 -5.52
N ASP A 72 0.59 -15.12 -5.12
CA ASP A 72 -0.88 -15.11 -5.17
C ASP A 72 -1.46 -13.94 -4.38
N ILE A 73 -0.87 -13.59 -3.22
CA ILE A 73 -1.26 -12.41 -2.44
C ILE A 73 -0.88 -11.11 -3.15
N ILE A 74 0.30 -11.06 -3.78
CA ILE A 74 0.80 -9.85 -4.48
C ILE A 74 -0.04 -9.54 -5.71
N ILE A 75 -0.46 -10.55 -6.48
CA ILE A 75 -1.24 -10.37 -7.71
C ILE A 75 -2.75 -10.29 -7.48
N LYS A 76 -3.22 -10.79 -6.34
CA LYS A 76 -4.66 -10.81 -6.03
C LYS A 76 -5.21 -9.39 -5.97
N LYS A 77 -6.31 -9.16 -6.70
CA LYS A 77 -7.02 -7.89 -6.67
C LYS A 77 -7.50 -7.57 -5.26
N ASN A 78 -7.21 -6.37 -4.78
CA ASN A 78 -7.77 -5.88 -3.54
C ASN A 78 -9.29 -5.72 -3.70
N LYS A 79 -10.04 -6.09 -2.66
CA LYS A 79 -11.43 -5.69 -2.53
C LYS A 79 -11.48 -4.18 -2.26
N ASN A 80 -12.52 -3.51 -2.74
CA ASN A 80 -12.78 -2.15 -2.29
C ASN A 80 -12.99 -2.18 -0.77
N PHE A 81 -12.50 -1.16 -0.09
CA PHE A 81 -12.70 -1.00 1.34
C PHE A 81 -13.86 0.00 1.50
N ASP A 82 -14.99 -0.48 2.01
CA ASP A 82 -16.22 0.29 2.16
C ASP A 82 -16.56 1.09 0.87
N LYS A 83 -16.75 2.38 0.98
CA LYS A 83 -17.05 3.30 -0.14
C LYS A 83 -15.84 3.70 -0.98
N LEU A 84 -14.61 3.35 -0.55
CA LEU A 84 -13.40 3.66 -1.30
C LEU A 84 -13.34 2.89 -2.61
N ASN A 85 -13.35 3.61 -3.71
CA ASN A 85 -13.24 3.02 -5.04
C ASN A 85 -11.79 3.08 -5.54
N PHE A 86 -11.05 1.99 -5.35
CA PHE A 86 -9.66 1.89 -5.83
C PHE A 86 -9.51 1.82 -7.35
N LYS A 87 -10.61 1.86 -8.10
CA LYS A 87 -10.58 2.05 -9.56
C LYS A 87 -10.49 3.52 -9.95
N LYS A 88 -10.94 4.42 -9.06
CA LYS A 88 -10.88 5.86 -9.22
C LYS A 88 -9.63 6.37 -8.50
N LEU A 89 -8.57 6.66 -9.22
CA LEU A 89 -7.34 7.21 -8.68
C LEU A 89 -7.12 8.62 -9.22
N PRO A 90 -6.51 9.51 -8.42
CA PRO A 90 -6.12 9.33 -7.02
C PRO A 90 -7.31 9.35 -6.05
N ASN A 91 -7.17 8.68 -4.90
CA ASN A 91 -8.01 8.92 -3.73
C ASN A 91 -7.31 9.96 -2.85
N LEU A 92 -8.05 10.94 -2.35
CA LEU A 92 -7.53 12.02 -1.51
C LEU A 92 -7.83 11.73 -0.04
N MET A 93 -6.79 11.75 0.79
CA MET A 93 -6.92 11.60 2.24
C MET A 93 -6.66 12.95 2.91
N GLY A 94 -7.69 13.52 3.54
CA GLY A 94 -7.57 14.68 4.41
C GLY A 94 -6.99 14.27 5.77
N ILE A 95 -6.08 15.07 6.32
CA ILE A 95 -5.47 14.82 7.64
C ILE A 95 -6.07 15.83 8.62
N LEU A 96 -6.66 15.32 9.71
CA LEU A 96 -7.18 16.10 10.82
C LEU A 96 -6.48 15.72 12.12
N ASN A 97 -5.60 16.60 12.60
CA ASN A 97 -4.94 16.42 13.88
C ASN A 97 -5.68 17.16 14.99
N LEU A 98 -6.15 16.39 15.98
CA LEU A 98 -6.87 16.93 17.15
C LEU A 98 -5.97 17.07 18.38
N THR A 99 -4.66 16.86 18.24
CA THR A 99 -3.71 16.94 19.35
C THR A 99 -3.16 18.35 19.52
N PRO A 100 -2.89 18.82 20.77
CA PRO A 100 -2.31 20.14 21.04
C PRO A 100 -0.95 20.34 20.36
N ASP A 101 -0.19 19.25 20.20
CA ASP A 101 1.20 19.20 19.73
C ASP A 101 1.35 18.74 18.28
N SER A 102 0.35 18.91 17.42
CA SER A 102 0.44 18.45 16.02
C SER A 102 1.40 19.29 15.20
N PHE A 103 2.12 18.64 14.27
CA PHE A 103 3.16 19.25 13.44
C PHE A 103 2.65 20.34 12.50
N SER A 104 1.41 20.24 12.01
CA SER A 104 0.89 21.11 10.96
C SER A 104 -0.04 22.22 11.47
N ASP A 105 -0.84 21.95 12.50
CA ASP A 105 -1.99 22.80 12.80
C ASP A 105 -1.98 23.42 14.22
N GLY A 106 -0.94 23.14 15.03
CA GLY A 106 -0.66 23.81 16.29
C GLY A 106 -1.86 23.93 17.25
N GLY A 107 -2.65 22.89 17.40
CA GLY A 107 -3.80 22.89 18.33
C GLY A 107 -5.04 23.66 17.86
N LYS A 108 -5.08 24.17 16.63
CA LYS A 108 -6.18 24.99 16.08
C LYS A 108 -7.55 24.28 16.13
N PHE A 109 -7.57 22.95 16.06
CA PHE A 109 -8.81 22.16 15.95
C PHE A 109 -9.14 21.34 17.20
N ASN A 110 -8.52 21.62 18.33
CA ASN A 110 -8.72 20.91 19.61
C ASN A 110 -10.11 21.04 20.22
N SER A 111 -10.92 22.01 19.81
CA SER A 111 -12.29 22.08 20.27
C SER A 111 -13.20 21.18 19.43
N LYS A 112 -14.13 20.48 20.09
CA LYS A 112 -15.08 19.53 19.45
C LYS A 112 -15.76 20.14 18.20
N SER A 113 -16.24 21.36 18.29
CA SER A 113 -16.91 22.05 17.18
C SER A 113 -15.98 22.37 16.02
N LYS A 114 -14.76 22.85 16.30
CA LYS A 114 -13.76 23.18 15.26
C LYS A 114 -13.27 21.92 14.53
N GLY A 115 -12.98 20.83 15.24
CA GLY A 115 -12.57 19.57 14.65
C GLY A 115 -13.64 19.00 13.70
N ILE A 116 -14.89 18.97 14.14
CA ILE A 116 -16.01 18.48 13.31
C ILE A 116 -16.18 19.37 12.06
N ASN A 117 -16.12 20.68 12.20
CA ASN A 117 -16.27 21.59 11.07
C ASN A 117 -15.13 21.44 10.08
N HIS A 118 -13.89 21.24 10.57
CA HIS A 118 -12.75 21.01 9.69
C HIS A 118 -12.87 19.67 8.96
N ALA A 119 -13.29 18.59 9.62
CA ALA A 119 -13.57 17.31 8.96
C ALA A 119 -14.61 17.46 7.84
N LYS A 120 -15.73 18.17 8.11
CA LYS A 120 -16.75 18.45 7.10
C LYS A 120 -16.19 19.24 5.91
N ASN A 121 -15.32 20.22 6.17
CA ASN A 121 -14.67 20.98 5.11
C ASN A 121 -13.72 20.12 4.25
N LEU A 122 -12.92 19.24 4.86
CA LEU A 122 -12.07 18.31 4.12
C LEU A 122 -12.89 17.45 3.15
N ILE A 123 -14.02 16.91 3.60
CA ILE A 123 -14.93 16.13 2.74
C ILE A 123 -15.54 17.01 1.65
N LYS A 124 -16.02 18.22 2.02
CA LYS A 124 -16.61 19.17 1.06
C LYS A 124 -15.62 19.59 -0.04
N PHE A 125 -14.34 19.70 0.28
CA PHE A 125 -13.28 20.05 -0.66
C PHE A 125 -12.69 18.84 -1.40
N GLY A 126 -13.29 17.66 -1.27
CA GLY A 126 -13.01 16.51 -2.14
C GLY A 126 -12.17 15.40 -1.53
N SER A 127 -11.98 15.39 -0.21
CA SER A 127 -11.37 14.21 0.43
C SER A 127 -12.28 13.00 0.34
N ASP A 128 -11.75 11.88 -0.12
CA ASP A 128 -12.44 10.59 -0.16
C ASP A 128 -12.45 9.91 1.22
N LEU A 129 -11.49 10.26 2.09
CA LEU A 129 -11.37 9.81 3.48
C LEU A 129 -10.71 10.88 4.34
N VAL A 130 -10.91 10.81 5.65
CA VAL A 130 -10.27 11.69 6.62
C VAL A 130 -9.56 10.83 7.66
N ASP A 131 -8.24 11.05 7.80
CA ASP A 131 -7.43 10.46 8.87
C ASP A 131 -7.47 11.38 10.09
N ILE A 132 -7.92 10.85 11.24
CA ILE A 132 -8.12 11.61 12.47
C ILE A 132 -7.08 11.19 13.50
N GLY A 133 -6.07 12.04 13.73
CA GLY A 133 -5.06 11.86 14.76
C GLY A 133 -5.55 12.37 16.11
N GLY A 134 -5.84 11.44 17.05
CA GLY A 134 -6.26 11.75 18.42
C GLY A 134 -5.12 11.81 19.43
N GLU A 135 -3.94 11.25 19.11
CA GLU A 135 -2.77 11.17 20.00
C GLU A 135 -1.49 11.59 19.27
N SER A 136 -0.58 12.25 19.98
CA SER A 136 0.71 12.66 19.43
C SER A 136 1.76 11.57 19.68
N THR A 137 2.47 11.16 18.62
CA THR A 137 3.61 10.23 18.72
C THR A 137 4.95 10.93 18.91
N ARG A 138 4.96 12.23 19.19
CA ARG A 138 6.20 13.00 19.45
C ARG A 138 6.86 12.53 20.75
N PRO A 139 8.21 12.41 20.77
CA PRO A 139 8.93 12.22 22.01
C PRO A 139 8.62 13.36 23.00
N GLY A 140 8.14 13.01 24.20
CA GLY A 140 7.78 13.99 25.23
C GLY A 140 6.36 14.53 25.18
N SER A 141 5.51 14.11 24.23
CA SER A 141 4.10 14.46 24.24
C SER A 141 3.39 13.81 25.45
N LYS A 142 2.49 14.58 26.07
CA LYS A 142 1.63 14.05 27.15
C LYS A 142 0.58 13.12 26.53
N THR A 143 0.38 11.96 27.17
CA THR A 143 -0.76 11.07 26.87
C THR A 143 -2.05 11.82 27.19
N ILE A 144 -3.04 11.73 26.29
CA ILE A 144 -4.36 12.35 26.46
C ILE A 144 -5.27 11.38 27.19
#